data_e6909573e05bdf7e759425a0cd90ddda
#
_entry.id   e6909573e05bdf7e759425a0cd90ddda
#
_cell.length_a   1.000
_cell.length_b   1.000
_cell.length_c   1.000
_cell.angle_alpha   90.00
_cell.angle_beta   90.00
_cell.angle_gamma   90.00
#
_symmetry.space_group_name_H-M   'P 1'
#
loop_
_entity.id
_entity.type
_entity.pdbx_description
1 polymer ?
#
loop_
_entity_poly.entity_id
_entity_poly.type
_entity_poly.pdbx_seq_one_letter_code
_entity_poly.pdbx_strand_id
1 'polypeptide(L)'
;VLGIDENLVIPNKALSVYDDAVVCWRGEKMSEWKRAFIIAAAKRGFHVHRPHYQLSDEERALLWHGAPGIYGIDSFFDMVKDNQYKIQYRVMMARYRGKTACPECHGSRLRHEALYVKIAGKTIADIVRMPVSDVRQWFDTLSLDDSDARIAKRLLTEIRTRIGYLCDVGLE
;
A
#
# COMPACT_ATOMS: atom_id res chain seq x y z
N VAL A 1 4.36 -8.72 4.26
CA VAL A 1 5.76 -8.48 4.62
C VAL A 1 5.80 -7.62 5.87
N LEU A 2 6.86 -7.73 6.67
CA LEU A 2 7.10 -6.80 7.78
C LEU A 2 7.80 -5.56 7.21
N GLY A 3 7.14 -4.43 7.30
CA GLY A 3 7.64 -3.12 6.86
C GLY A 3 7.31 -2.03 7.86
N ILE A 4 7.59 -0.78 7.52
CA ILE A 4 7.13 0.38 8.30
C ILE A 4 5.66 0.62 7.98
N ASP A 5 4.81 0.60 9.00
CA ASP A 5 3.36 0.76 8.86
C ASP A 5 2.99 2.24 8.91
N GLU A 6 2.39 2.74 7.82
CA GLU A 6 1.95 4.13 7.71
C GLU A 6 1.01 4.53 8.85
N ASN A 7 0.09 3.64 9.26
CA ASN A 7 -0.87 3.96 10.31
C ASN A 7 -0.23 4.02 11.70
N LEU A 8 0.92 3.38 11.90
CA LEU A 8 1.70 3.51 13.13
C LEU A 8 2.56 4.77 13.12
N VAL A 9 3.00 5.23 11.96
CA VAL A 9 3.80 6.46 11.79
C VAL A 9 2.91 7.71 11.82
N ILE A 10 1.74 7.64 11.17
CA ILE A 10 0.76 8.74 11.07
C ILE A 10 -0.62 8.22 11.52
N PRO A 11 -0.81 7.99 12.82
CA PRO A 11 -2.05 7.42 13.36
C PRO A 11 -3.24 8.38 13.28
N ASN A 12 -3.01 9.67 13.33
CA ASN A 12 -4.04 10.69 13.19
C ASN A 12 -3.83 11.51 11.91
N LYS A 13 -4.56 11.15 10.87
CA LYS A 13 -4.48 11.82 9.56
C LYS A 13 -5.13 13.21 9.53
N ALA A 14 -5.84 13.61 10.61
CA ALA A 14 -6.39 14.95 10.74
C ALA A 14 -5.36 16.00 11.19
N LEU A 15 -4.21 15.56 11.69
CA LEU A 15 -3.11 16.45 12.04
C LEU A 15 -2.28 16.81 10.80
N SER A 16 -1.67 18.01 10.84
CA SER A 16 -0.66 18.41 9.87
C SER A 16 0.74 17.95 10.30
N VAL A 17 1.72 18.03 9.38
CA VAL A 17 3.12 17.77 9.74
C VAL A 17 3.60 18.76 10.81
N TYR A 18 3.12 20.00 10.74
CA TYR A 18 3.41 21.02 11.77
C TYR A 18 2.87 20.62 13.14
N ASP A 19 1.65 20.04 13.19
CA ASP A 19 0.95 19.61 14.40
C ASP A 19 1.31 18.18 14.86
N ASP A 20 2.50 17.70 14.51
CA ASP A 20 3.02 16.39 14.91
C ASP A 20 2.22 15.18 14.36
N ALA A 21 1.71 15.24 13.14
CA ALA A 21 1.12 14.08 12.48
C ALA A 21 2.09 12.90 12.44
N VAL A 22 3.37 13.16 12.17
CA VAL A 22 4.45 12.14 12.09
C VAL A 22 4.99 11.87 13.50
N VAL A 23 4.46 10.82 14.14
CA VAL A 23 4.75 10.57 15.57
C VAL A 23 6.19 10.10 15.82
N CYS A 24 6.88 9.53 14.84
CA CYS A 24 8.27 9.12 15.00
C CYS A 24 9.26 10.30 15.06
N TRP A 25 8.83 11.50 14.66
CA TRP A 25 9.60 12.74 14.76
C TRP A 25 9.36 13.51 16.06
N ARG A 26 8.54 12.97 16.98
CA ARG A 26 8.29 13.60 18.29
C ARG A 26 9.48 13.41 19.25
N GLY A 27 9.61 14.34 20.21
CA GLY A 27 10.67 14.34 21.22
C GLY A 27 11.87 15.19 20.84
N GLU A 28 12.68 15.59 21.83
CA GLU A 28 13.75 16.58 21.66
C GLU A 28 14.69 16.29 20.50
N LYS A 29 15.23 15.07 20.45
CA LYS A 29 16.22 14.67 19.42
C LYS A 29 15.60 14.47 18.05
N MET A 30 14.38 13.92 17.99
CA MET A 30 13.76 13.54 16.71
C MET A 30 13.00 14.72 16.07
N SER A 31 12.66 15.75 16.86
CA SER A 31 12.02 16.98 16.34
C SER A 31 12.89 17.76 15.35
N GLU A 32 14.19 17.52 15.35
CA GLU A 32 15.10 18.10 14.35
C GLU A 32 14.75 17.63 12.93
N TRP A 33 14.34 16.38 12.76
CA TRP A 33 13.87 15.84 11.48
C TRP A 33 12.63 16.60 10.97
N LYS A 34 11.66 16.82 11.85
CA LYS A 34 10.46 17.61 11.54
C LYS A 34 10.82 19.03 11.09
N ARG A 35 11.69 19.71 11.87
CA ARG A 35 12.12 21.09 11.56
C ARG A 35 12.85 21.15 10.22
N ALA A 36 13.80 20.25 9.99
CA ALA A 36 14.55 20.18 8.74
C ALA A 36 13.62 19.92 7.55
N PHE A 37 12.69 18.97 7.68
CA PHE A 37 11.70 18.68 6.66
C PHE A 37 10.82 19.90 6.36
N ILE A 38 10.24 20.54 7.39
CA ILE A 38 9.36 21.72 7.22
C ILE A 38 10.08 22.83 6.48
N ILE A 39 11.31 23.18 6.88
CA ILE A 39 12.09 24.27 6.27
C ILE A 39 12.41 23.95 4.80
N ALA A 40 12.79 22.73 4.49
CA ALA A 40 13.17 22.33 3.15
C ALA A 40 11.96 22.12 2.22
N ALA A 41 10.90 21.47 2.71
CA ALA A 41 9.70 21.16 1.93
C ALA A 41 8.84 22.39 1.65
N ALA A 42 8.74 23.34 2.58
CA ALA A 42 8.02 24.61 2.36
C ALA A 42 8.55 25.38 1.16
N LYS A 43 9.87 25.34 0.92
CA LYS A 43 10.50 25.99 -0.26
C LYS A 43 10.06 25.38 -1.60
N ARG A 44 9.51 24.16 -1.58
CA ARG A 44 8.96 23.45 -2.74
C ARG A 44 7.43 23.48 -2.80
N GLY A 45 6.78 24.33 -1.98
CA GLY A 45 5.33 24.49 -1.99
C GLY A 45 4.57 23.43 -1.17
N PHE A 46 5.25 22.66 -0.32
CA PHE A 46 4.57 21.72 0.58
C PHE A 46 3.73 22.47 1.63
N HIS A 47 2.49 22.07 1.79
CA HIS A 47 1.55 22.70 2.71
C HIS A 47 1.68 22.17 4.13
N VAL A 48 2.65 22.66 4.89
CA VAL A 48 3.05 22.16 6.21
C VAL A 48 1.92 22.16 7.28
N HIS A 49 0.93 23.06 7.15
CA HIS A 49 -0.21 23.18 8.06
C HIS A 49 -1.47 22.44 7.57
N ARG A 50 -1.42 21.84 6.38
CA ARG A 50 -2.57 21.08 5.84
C ARG A 50 -2.65 19.72 6.52
N PRO A 51 -3.86 19.27 6.95
CA PRO A 51 -4.07 17.93 7.46
C PRO A 51 -3.57 16.85 6.49
N HIS A 52 -2.98 15.77 7.02
CA HIS A 52 -2.39 14.72 6.20
C HIS A 52 -3.37 14.13 5.16
N TYR A 53 -4.65 13.95 5.53
CA TYR A 53 -5.65 13.40 4.61
C TYR A 53 -5.96 14.31 3.41
N GLN A 54 -5.62 15.61 3.47
CA GLN A 54 -5.81 16.59 2.40
C GLN A 54 -4.56 16.81 1.55
N LEU A 55 -3.43 16.19 1.89
CA LEU A 55 -2.21 16.28 1.09
C LEU A 55 -2.43 15.59 -0.26
N SER A 56 -1.87 16.16 -1.33
CA SER A 56 -1.84 15.51 -2.64
C SER A 56 -0.94 14.26 -2.62
N ASP A 57 -1.07 13.40 -3.62
CA ASP A 57 -0.22 12.21 -3.72
C ASP A 57 1.26 12.57 -3.87
N GLU A 58 1.57 13.70 -4.55
CA GLU A 58 2.93 14.22 -4.68
C GLU A 58 3.47 14.73 -3.34
N GLU A 59 2.64 15.42 -2.54
CA GLU A 59 3.01 15.85 -1.20
C GLU A 59 3.21 14.67 -0.26
N ARG A 60 2.37 13.63 -0.34
CA ARG A 60 2.55 12.39 0.42
C ARG A 60 3.83 11.67 0.02
N ALA A 61 4.10 11.56 -1.29
CA ALA A 61 5.34 10.99 -1.78
C ALA A 61 6.57 11.77 -1.29
N LEU A 62 6.51 13.11 -1.30
CA LEU A 62 7.57 13.95 -0.76
C LEU A 62 7.77 13.75 0.75
N LEU A 63 6.69 13.61 1.51
CA LEU A 63 6.77 13.35 2.96
C LEU A 63 7.41 11.99 3.25
N TRP A 64 7.09 10.97 2.48
CA TRP A 64 7.63 9.62 2.65
C TRP A 64 9.04 9.48 2.10
N HIS A 65 9.23 9.74 0.83
CA HIS A 65 10.48 9.43 0.13
C HIS A 65 11.47 10.58 0.12
N GLY A 66 11.00 11.81 0.43
CA GLY A 66 11.85 12.99 0.33
C GLY A 66 12.15 13.39 -1.12
N ALA A 67 13.16 14.23 -1.29
CA ALA A 67 13.71 14.66 -2.57
C ALA A 67 15.15 15.16 -2.36
N PRO A 68 15.92 15.49 -3.39
CA PRO A 68 17.25 16.06 -3.22
C PRO A 68 17.24 17.27 -2.28
N GLY A 69 17.93 17.13 -1.12
CA GLY A 69 17.98 18.12 -0.05
C GLY A 69 16.76 18.12 0.90
N ILE A 70 15.83 17.18 0.78
CA ILE A 70 14.67 16.98 1.68
C ILE A 70 14.66 15.55 2.17
N TYR A 71 14.86 15.35 3.46
CA TYR A 71 14.86 14.03 4.09
C TYR A 71 13.44 13.71 4.59
N GLY A 72 12.83 12.70 3.99
CA GLY A 72 11.50 12.21 4.34
C GLY A 72 11.52 11.14 5.44
N ILE A 73 10.37 10.49 5.62
CA ILE A 73 10.18 9.42 6.62
C ILE A 73 11.09 8.22 6.33
N ASP A 74 11.28 7.84 5.06
CA ASP A 74 12.17 6.73 4.70
C ASP A 74 13.60 6.99 5.16
N SER A 75 14.13 8.20 4.90
CA SER A 75 15.48 8.58 5.34
C SER A 75 15.64 8.54 6.86
N PHE A 76 14.58 8.87 7.61
CA PHE A 76 14.56 8.74 9.05
C PHE A 76 14.67 7.27 9.48
N PHE A 77 13.90 6.37 8.87
CA PHE A 77 13.97 4.95 9.19
C PHE A 77 15.25 4.27 8.71
N ASP A 78 15.87 4.74 7.65
CA ASP A 78 17.22 4.30 7.25
C ASP A 78 18.25 4.66 8.34
N MET A 79 18.23 5.89 8.84
CA MET A 79 19.07 6.28 9.98
C MET A 79 18.79 5.41 11.22
N VAL A 80 17.53 5.12 11.53
CA VAL A 80 17.16 4.22 12.65
C VAL A 80 17.70 2.82 12.41
N LYS A 81 17.65 2.31 11.19
CA LYS A 81 18.14 1.00 10.78
C LYS A 81 19.67 0.90 10.93
N ASP A 82 20.40 1.93 10.48
CA ASP A 82 21.86 1.98 10.57
C ASP A 82 22.35 2.04 12.02
N ASN A 83 21.52 2.57 12.92
CA ASN A 83 21.84 2.70 14.35
C ASN A 83 21.25 1.59 15.23
N GLN A 84 20.77 0.46 14.67
CA GLN A 84 20.15 -0.64 15.42
C GLN A 84 21.11 -1.35 16.41
N TYR A 85 22.41 -1.09 16.35
CA TYR A 85 23.35 -1.54 17.40
C TYR A 85 23.02 -0.94 18.76
N LYS A 86 22.33 0.19 18.84
CA LYS A 86 21.82 0.79 20.08
C LYS A 86 20.38 0.31 20.35
N ILE A 87 20.12 -0.07 21.60
CA ILE A 87 18.85 -0.69 22.00
C ILE A 87 17.63 0.21 21.72
N GLN A 88 17.79 1.54 21.92
CA GLN A 88 16.71 2.51 21.68
C GLN A 88 16.21 2.52 20.23
N TYR A 89 17.09 2.39 19.26
CA TYR A 89 16.71 2.37 17.85
C TYR A 89 16.08 1.02 17.44
N ARG A 90 16.46 -0.10 18.09
CA ARG A 90 15.76 -1.38 17.92
C ARG A 90 14.34 -1.31 18.44
N VAL A 91 14.12 -0.72 19.61
CA VAL A 91 12.78 -0.51 20.20
C VAL A 91 11.96 0.42 19.31
N MET A 92 12.56 1.51 18.82
CA MET A 92 11.91 2.45 17.90
C MET A 92 11.49 1.74 16.61
N MET A 93 12.37 0.98 15.98
CA MET A 93 12.05 0.21 14.78
C MET A 93 10.91 -0.77 15.03
N ALA A 94 10.94 -1.51 16.14
CA ALA A 94 9.89 -2.47 16.48
C ALA A 94 8.51 -1.82 16.68
N ARG A 95 8.47 -0.60 17.21
CA ARG A 95 7.23 0.16 17.45
C ARG A 95 6.49 0.52 16.16
N TYR A 96 7.22 0.78 15.06
CA TYR A 96 6.65 1.21 13.79
C TYR A 96 6.59 0.11 12.75
N ARG A 97 7.01 -1.12 13.08
CA ARG A 97 6.87 -2.28 12.20
C ARG A 97 5.46 -2.84 12.26
N GLY A 98 4.89 -3.06 11.08
CA GLY A 98 3.59 -3.68 10.89
C GLY A 98 3.58 -4.61 9.68
N LYS A 99 2.41 -5.21 9.43
CA LYS A 99 2.17 -5.99 8.22
C LYS A 99 1.87 -5.02 7.07
N THR A 100 2.79 -4.92 6.12
CA THR A 100 2.65 -4.08 4.93
C THR A 100 2.45 -4.91 3.68
N ALA A 101 1.91 -4.30 2.63
CA ALA A 101 1.86 -4.93 1.32
C ALA A 101 3.28 -5.21 0.81
N CYS A 102 3.46 -6.34 0.14
CA CYS A 102 4.74 -6.64 -0.48
C CYS A 102 4.99 -5.69 -1.67
N PRO A 103 6.15 -5.02 -1.76
CA PRO A 103 6.45 -4.10 -2.86
C PRO A 103 6.57 -4.80 -4.22
N GLU A 104 6.89 -6.10 -4.24
CA GLU A 104 6.99 -6.87 -5.49
C GLU A 104 5.62 -7.38 -5.98
N CYS A 105 4.85 -8.02 -5.11
CA CYS A 105 3.59 -8.65 -5.52
C CYS A 105 2.37 -7.77 -5.22
N HIS A 106 2.52 -6.61 -4.59
CA HIS A 106 1.44 -5.67 -4.23
C HIS A 106 0.20 -6.35 -3.61
N GLY A 107 0.45 -7.40 -2.79
CA GLY A 107 -0.59 -8.16 -2.10
C GLY A 107 -1.15 -9.35 -2.88
N SER A 108 -0.79 -9.58 -4.15
CA SER A 108 -1.25 -10.74 -4.92
C SER A 108 -0.71 -12.08 -4.41
N ARG A 109 0.42 -12.07 -3.71
CA ARG A 109 1.18 -13.26 -3.26
C ARG A 109 1.68 -14.15 -4.40
N LEU A 110 1.59 -13.67 -5.63
CA LEU A 110 2.00 -14.38 -6.83
C LEU A 110 3.33 -13.83 -7.34
N ARG A 111 4.09 -14.65 -8.05
CA ARG A 111 5.26 -14.22 -8.79
C ARG A 111 4.83 -13.36 -9.98
N HIS A 112 5.71 -12.47 -10.42
CA HIS A 112 5.41 -11.56 -11.53
C HIS A 112 5.04 -12.31 -12.83
N GLU A 113 5.66 -13.45 -13.10
CA GLU A 113 5.40 -14.27 -14.27
C GLU A 113 3.96 -14.81 -14.32
N ALA A 114 3.33 -15.03 -13.17
CA ALA A 114 1.92 -15.45 -13.13
C ALA A 114 0.96 -14.38 -13.66
N LEU A 115 1.40 -13.12 -13.73
CA LEU A 115 0.61 -12.00 -14.24
C LEU A 115 0.72 -11.82 -15.76
N TYR A 116 1.58 -12.60 -16.43
CA TYR A 116 1.67 -12.59 -17.90
C TYR A 116 0.46 -13.24 -18.54
N VAL A 117 -0.16 -14.21 -17.87
CA VAL A 117 -1.38 -14.87 -18.36
C VAL A 117 -2.58 -13.97 -18.10
N LYS A 118 -3.28 -13.62 -19.16
CA LYS A 118 -4.50 -12.80 -19.12
C LYS A 118 -5.65 -13.50 -19.81
N ILE A 119 -6.83 -13.41 -19.24
CA ILE A 119 -8.08 -13.88 -19.83
C ILE A 119 -8.99 -12.65 -19.98
N ALA A 120 -9.42 -12.34 -21.20
CA ALA A 120 -10.17 -11.12 -21.51
C ALA A 120 -9.55 -9.86 -20.86
N GLY A 121 -8.22 -9.72 -20.96
CA GLY A 121 -7.46 -8.57 -20.47
C GLY A 121 -7.19 -8.54 -18.95
N LYS A 122 -7.76 -9.45 -18.16
CA LYS A 122 -7.56 -9.53 -16.69
C LYS A 122 -6.56 -10.62 -16.32
N THR A 123 -5.70 -10.31 -15.34
CA THR A 123 -4.81 -11.29 -14.69
C THR A 123 -5.54 -11.97 -13.53
N ILE A 124 -4.98 -13.08 -13.04
CA ILE A 124 -5.49 -13.73 -11.81
C ILE A 124 -5.48 -12.79 -10.60
N ALA A 125 -4.49 -11.88 -10.51
CA ALA A 125 -4.42 -10.91 -9.42
C ALA A 125 -5.54 -9.87 -9.49
N ASP A 126 -5.98 -9.49 -10.69
CA ASP A 126 -7.12 -8.58 -10.87
C ASP A 126 -8.41 -9.27 -10.42
N ILE A 127 -8.62 -10.52 -10.82
CA ILE A 127 -9.83 -11.29 -10.51
C ILE A 127 -9.97 -11.53 -9.00
N VAL A 128 -8.89 -11.94 -8.30
CA VAL A 128 -8.96 -12.23 -6.86
C VAL A 128 -9.09 -10.99 -5.97
N ARG A 129 -8.95 -9.80 -6.54
CA ARG A 129 -9.18 -8.52 -5.82
C ARG A 129 -10.58 -7.98 -6.02
N MET A 130 -11.35 -8.53 -6.95
CA MET A 130 -12.71 -8.10 -7.20
C MET A 130 -13.64 -8.64 -6.11
N PRO A 131 -14.73 -7.93 -5.75
CA PRO A 131 -15.84 -8.49 -5.01
C PRO A 131 -16.38 -9.76 -5.69
N VAL A 132 -16.92 -10.70 -4.93
CA VAL A 132 -17.36 -12.00 -5.50
C VAL A 132 -18.51 -11.81 -6.49
N SER A 133 -19.42 -10.85 -6.23
CA SER A 133 -20.48 -10.42 -7.16
C SER A 133 -19.92 -9.98 -8.52
N ASP A 134 -18.84 -9.17 -8.51
CA ASP A 134 -18.22 -8.68 -9.75
C ASP A 134 -17.51 -9.81 -10.49
N VAL A 135 -16.88 -10.73 -9.75
CA VAL A 135 -16.27 -11.94 -10.34
C VAL A 135 -17.34 -12.80 -11.02
N ARG A 136 -18.51 -13.01 -10.39
CA ARG A 136 -19.65 -13.72 -10.98
C ARG A 136 -20.07 -13.05 -12.28
N GLN A 137 -20.34 -11.76 -12.26
CA GLN A 137 -20.75 -10.99 -13.45
C GLN A 137 -19.71 -11.10 -14.57
N TRP A 138 -18.43 -10.99 -14.22
CA TRP A 138 -17.34 -11.09 -15.19
C TRP A 138 -17.29 -12.48 -15.87
N PHE A 139 -17.43 -13.59 -15.11
CA PHE A 139 -17.46 -14.94 -15.67
C PHE A 139 -18.73 -15.20 -16.49
N ASP A 140 -19.87 -14.59 -16.13
CA ASP A 140 -21.12 -14.75 -16.88
C ASP A 140 -21.06 -14.02 -18.23
N THR A 141 -20.38 -12.88 -18.29
CA THR A 141 -20.20 -12.08 -19.51
C THR A 141 -18.95 -12.45 -20.32
N LEU A 142 -18.13 -13.38 -19.83
CA LEU A 142 -16.88 -13.78 -20.46
C LEU A 142 -17.16 -14.42 -21.84
N SER A 143 -16.67 -13.77 -22.90
CA SER A 143 -16.66 -14.29 -24.25
C SER A 143 -15.27 -14.78 -24.62
N LEU A 144 -15.18 -16.03 -25.06
CA LEU A 144 -13.96 -16.68 -25.55
C LEU A 144 -14.19 -17.06 -27.02
N ASP A 145 -13.11 -17.28 -27.76
CA ASP A 145 -13.21 -17.88 -29.10
C ASP A 145 -13.70 -19.33 -29.02
N ASP A 146 -14.13 -19.89 -30.17
CA ASP A 146 -14.75 -21.21 -30.22
C ASP A 146 -13.80 -22.33 -29.77
N SER A 147 -12.50 -22.17 -29.94
CA SER A 147 -11.49 -23.14 -29.52
C SER A 147 -11.34 -23.14 -28.02
N ASP A 148 -11.09 -21.95 -27.45
CA ASP A 148 -10.91 -21.77 -26.02
C ASP A 148 -12.20 -22.07 -25.24
N ALA A 149 -13.37 -21.70 -25.80
CA ALA A 149 -14.67 -22.02 -25.22
C ALA A 149 -14.90 -23.54 -25.08
N ARG A 150 -14.50 -24.34 -26.07
CA ARG A 150 -14.60 -25.81 -26.00
C ARG A 150 -13.67 -26.39 -24.95
N ILE A 151 -12.43 -25.92 -24.87
CA ILE A 151 -11.43 -26.39 -23.92
C ILE A 151 -11.86 -26.02 -22.49
N ALA A 152 -12.30 -24.77 -22.29
CA ALA A 152 -12.64 -24.21 -20.97
C ALA A 152 -14.04 -24.61 -20.47
N LYS A 153 -14.92 -25.18 -21.30
CA LYS A 153 -16.34 -25.42 -20.99
C LYS A 153 -16.58 -26.05 -19.61
N ARG A 154 -15.89 -27.14 -19.31
CA ARG A 154 -16.04 -27.84 -18.02
C ARG A 154 -15.54 -26.99 -16.86
N LEU A 155 -14.39 -26.32 -17.02
CA LEU A 155 -13.83 -25.46 -15.99
C LEU A 155 -14.72 -24.25 -15.70
N LEU A 156 -15.23 -23.59 -16.73
CA LEU A 156 -16.12 -22.44 -16.59
C LEU A 156 -17.43 -22.81 -15.90
N THR A 157 -18.01 -23.99 -16.23
CA THR A 157 -19.20 -24.49 -15.53
C THR A 157 -18.94 -24.66 -14.03
N GLU A 158 -17.83 -25.30 -13.68
CA GLU A 158 -17.44 -25.53 -12.29
C GLU A 158 -17.19 -24.22 -11.55
N ILE A 159 -16.46 -23.28 -12.18
CA ILE A 159 -16.18 -21.94 -11.60
C ILE A 159 -17.49 -21.17 -11.34
N ARG A 160 -18.37 -21.10 -12.34
CA ARG A 160 -19.66 -20.39 -12.20
C ARG A 160 -20.52 -21.00 -11.09
N THR A 161 -20.57 -22.33 -11.00
CA THR A 161 -21.30 -23.00 -9.93
C THR A 161 -20.77 -22.66 -8.56
N ARG A 162 -19.44 -22.69 -8.36
CA ARG A 162 -18.81 -22.40 -7.07
C ARG A 162 -18.94 -20.93 -6.68
N ILE A 163 -18.76 -20.00 -7.61
CA ILE A 163 -18.98 -18.57 -7.37
C ILE A 163 -20.44 -18.30 -7.04
N GLY A 164 -21.38 -18.94 -7.75
CA GLY A 164 -22.80 -18.89 -7.44
C GLY A 164 -23.09 -19.25 -6.00
N TYR A 165 -22.54 -20.39 -5.50
CA TYR A 165 -22.72 -20.77 -4.10
C TYR A 165 -22.18 -19.74 -3.11
N LEU A 166 -21.05 -19.08 -3.41
CA LEU A 166 -20.52 -18.03 -2.54
C LEU A 166 -21.47 -16.83 -2.46
N CYS A 167 -22.04 -16.40 -3.58
CA CYS A 167 -23.05 -15.35 -3.58
C CYS A 167 -24.35 -15.77 -2.85
N ASP A 168 -24.81 -17.00 -3.07
CA ASP A 168 -26.05 -17.51 -2.47
C ASP A 168 -25.97 -17.60 -0.93
N VAL A 169 -24.76 -17.76 -0.35
CA VAL A 169 -24.54 -17.73 1.10
C VAL A 169 -24.16 -16.34 1.64
N GLY A 170 -24.24 -15.31 0.80
CA GLY A 170 -24.00 -13.91 1.21
C GLY A 170 -22.53 -13.53 1.38
N LEU A 171 -21.61 -14.21 0.72
CA LEU A 171 -20.19 -13.85 0.66
C LEU A 171 -19.92 -13.03 -0.60
N GLU A 172 -20.54 -11.86 -0.67
CA GLU A 172 -20.41 -10.94 -1.82
C GLU A 172 -19.22 -9.97 -1.68
#